data_4a178edaece52a469a3f184671ce8cca
#
_entry.id   4a178edaece52a469a3f184671ce8cca
#
_cell.length_a   1.000
_cell.length_b   1.000
_cell.length_c   1.000
_cell.angle_alpha   90.00
_cell.angle_beta   90.00
_cell.angle_gamma   90.00
#
_symmetry.space_group_name_H-M   'P 1'
#
loop_
_entity.id
_entity.type
_entity.pdbx_description
1 polymer ?
#
loop_
_entity_poly.entity_id
_entity_poly.type
_entity_poly.pdbx_seq_one_letter_code
_entity_poly.pdbx_strand_id
1 'polypeptide(L)'
;MKKILVAGGTGFVGTNLCKELLRRRHFVYCLDNNITGDKKNINQFLKNKNFKYIKHDVNKFIKLDTDIIFNLASPASPKQYQIDPVYTITTNFNGTLNLLKLAKINSSIFLQASTSEIYGDPLEHPQKESYWGNVNPIGIRSCYDEGKRSAETLCFDFIRQYS
;
A
#
# COMPACT_ATOMS: atom_id res chain seq x y z
N MET A 1 8.64 7.77 20.36
CA MET A 1 7.81 8.27 19.25
C MET A 1 8.42 7.75 17.95
N LYS A 2 7.65 7.08 17.08
CA LYS A 2 8.11 6.56 15.78
C LYS A 2 7.64 7.49 14.66
N LYS A 3 8.39 7.57 13.56
CA LYS A 3 8.00 8.22 12.31
C LYS A 3 7.40 7.17 11.38
N ILE A 4 6.10 7.28 11.11
CA ILE A 4 5.34 6.25 10.40
C ILE A 4 4.78 6.82 9.10
N LEU A 5 5.06 6.15 7.99
CA LEU A 5 4.48 6.46 6.69
C LEU A 5 3.26 5.59 6.44
N VAL A 6 2.14 6.21 6.10
CA VAL A 6 0.91 5.54 5.61
C VAL A 6 0.70 5.97 4.17
N ALA A 7 1.08 5.13 3.22
CA ALA A 7 0.77 5.30 1.81
C ALA A 7 -0.66 4.83 1.54
N GLY A 8 -1.46 5.61 0.80
CA GLY A 8 -2.91 5.45 0.70
C GLY A 8 -3.65 6.02 1.92
N GLY A 9 -3.06 7.05 2.55
CA GLY A 9 -3.50 7.56 3.86
C GLY A 9 -4.82 8.34 3.84
N THR A 10 -5.32 8.78 2.68
CA THR A 10 -6.62 9.46 2.55
C THR A 10 -7.76 8.51 2.20
N GLY A 11 -7.48 7.23 1.97
CA GLY A 11 -8.47 6.17 1.81
C GLY A 11 -9.13 5.79 3.15
N PHE A 12 -10.14 4.93 3.11
CA PHE A 12 -10.90 4.53 4.28
C PHE A 12 -10.02 3.89 5.37
N VAL A 13 -9.25 2.86 5.02
CA VAL A 13 -8.36 2.17 5.97
C VAL A 13 -7.25 3.11 6.42
N GLY A 14 -6.61 3.81 5.47
CA GLY A 14 -5.47 4.70 5.73
C GLY A 14 -5.82 5.83 6.70
N THR A 15 -6.99 6.46 6.54
CA THR A 15 -7.46 7.53 7.45
C THR A 15 -7.65 7.02 8.88
N ASN A 16 -8.27 5.85 9.04
CA ASN A 16 -8.49 5.25 10.35
C ASN A 16 -7.16 4.83 11.01
N LEU A 17 -6.23 4.29 10.22
CA LEU A 17 -4.89 3.98 10.70
C LEU A 17 -4.14 5.25 11.13
N CYS A 18 -4.16 6.32 10.34
CA CYS A 18 -3.58 7.62 10.71
C CYS A 18 -4.14 8.13 12.04
N LYS A 19 -5.45 8.04 12.24
CA LYS A 19 -6.11 8.43 13.50
C LYS A 19 -5.56 7.66 14.69
N GLU A 20 -5.47 6.34 14.58
CA GLU A 20 -4.99 5.48 15.66
C GLU A 20 -3.50 5.72 15.97
N LEU A 21 -2.66 5.89 14.95
CA LEU A 21 -1.24 6.17 15.11
C LEU A 21 -1.00 7.52 15.82
N LEU A 22 -1.79 8.55 15.47
CA LEU A 22 -1.76 9.84 16.16
C LEU A 22 -2.22 9.73 17.62
N ARG A 23 -3.26 8.93 17.90
CA ARG A 23 -3.72 8.63 19.26
C ARG A 23 -2.60 7.99 20.11
N ARG A 24 -1.78 7.13 19.47
CA ARG A 24 -0.59 6.50 20.08
C ARG A 24 0.63 7.43 20.12
N ARG A 25 0.46 8.71 19.79
CA ARG A 25 1.51 9.74 19.84
C ARG A 25 2.71 9.47 18.92
N HIS A 26 2.49 8.83 17.78
CA HIS A 26 3.50 8.71 16.73
C HIS A 26 3.48 9.95 15.81
N PHE A 27 4.58 10.16 15.06
CA PHE A 27 4.59 11.12 13.95
C PHE A 27 4.13 10.40 12.68
N VAL A 28 3.13 10.94 11.99
CA VAL A 28 2.49 10.29 10.85
C VAL A 28 2.68 11.10 9.58
N TYR A 29 3.35 10.50 8.60
CA TYR A 29 3.31 10.92 7.22
C TYR A 29 2.11 10.24 6.54
N CYS A 30 1.14 11.02 6.10
CA CYS A 30 0.00 10.56 5.29
C CYS A 30 0.30 10.87 3.83
N LEU A 31 0.63 9.87 3.04
CA LEU A 31 0.97 10.00 1.64
C LEU A 31 -0.18 9.49 0.77
N ASP A 32 -0.62 10.30 -0.18
CA ASP A 32 -1.71 9.94 -1.11
C ASP A 32 -1.70 10.87 -2.32
N ASN A 33 -2.12 10.40 -3.48
CA ASN A 33 -2.31 11.21 -4.69
C ASN A 33 -3.76 11.67 -4.87
N ASN A 34 -4.69 11.15 -4.08
CA ASN A 34 -6.13 11.43 -4.10
C ASN A 34 -6.87 10.97 -5.36
N ILE A 35 -6.39 9.93 -6.05
CA ILE A 35 -7.12 9.37 -7.20
C ILE A 35 -8.37 8.62 -6.72
N THR A 36 -8.26 7.85 -5.63
CA THR A 36 -9.39 7.12 -5.03
C THR A 36 -9.70 7.56 -3.61
N GLY A 37 -8.73 8.16 -2.92
CA GLY A 37 -8.91 8.76 -1.60
C GLY A 37 -9.45 10.19 -1.67
N ASP A 38 -9.94 10.71 -0.54
CA ASP A 38 -10.39 12.09 -0.42
C ASP A 38 -9.63 12.80 0.72
N LYS A 39 -8.97 13.92 0.37
CA LYS A 39 -8.26 14.76 1.35
C LYS A 39 -9.19 15.23 2.49
N LYS A 40 -10.49 15.35 2.27
CA LYS A 40 -11.45 15.72 3.31
C LYS A 40 -11.42 14.78 4.50
N ASN A 41 -11.12 13.49 4.28
CA ASN A 41 -11.05 12.48 5.34
C ASN A 41 -10.01 12.80 6.41
N ILE A 42 -8.93 13.50 6.05
CA ILE A 42 -7.82 13.85 6.94
C ILE A 42 -7.86 15.28 7.46
N ASN A 43 -8.87 16.09 7.12
CA ASN A 43 -8.95 17.50 7.53
C ASN A 43 -8.80 17.69 9.05
N GLN A 44 -9.36 16.80 9.84
CA GLN A 44 -9.28 16.82 11.30
C GLN A 44 -7.85 16.69 11.84
N PHE A 45 -6.91 16.16 11.04
CA PHE A 45 -5.53 15.92 11.45
C PHE A 45 -4.57 17.02 11.01
N LEU A 46 -4.94 17.88 10.05
CA LEU A 46 -4.05 18.85 9.41
C LEU A 46 -3.40 19.87 10.39
N LYS A 47 -4.07 20.15 11.52
CA LYS A 47 -3.55 21.02 12.57
C LYS A 47 -2.70 20.30 13.63
N ASN A 48 -2.59 18.97 13.55
CA ASN A 48 -1.80 18.20 14.51
C ASN A 48 -0.31 18.30 14.18
N LYS A 49 0.51 18.74 15.13
CA LYS A 49 1.98 18.90 14.96
C LYS A 49 2.72 17.61 14.61
N ASN A 50 2.12 16.46 14.92
CA ASN A 50 2.67 15.14 14.63
C ASN A 50 2.09 14.54 13.33
N PHE A 51 1.40 15.33 12.50
CA PHE A 51 0.81 14.87 11.25
C PHE A 51 1.31 15.69 10.08
N LYS A 52 1.73 15.03 9.00
CA LYS A 52 2.12 15.68 7.76
C LYS A 52 1.48 14.98 6.56
N TYR A 53 0.59 15.70 5.87
CA TYR A 53 0.05 15.23 4.59
C TYR A 53 1.04 15.52 3.46
N ILE A 54 1.24 14.55 2.58
CA ILE A 54 2.12 14.63 1.40
C ILE A 54 1.30 14.16 0.19
N LYS A 55 0.96 15.09 -0.70
CA LYS A 55 0.35 14.74 -1.99
C LYS A 55 1.43 14.19 -2.91
N HIS A 56 1.44 12.87 -3.11
CA HIS A 56 2.47 12.19 -3.88
C HIS A 56 1.96 10.88 -4.47
N ASP A 57 2.48 10.50 -5.63
CA ASP A 57 2.21 9.24 -6.29
C ASP A 57 3.33 8.25 -5.95
N VAL A 58 2.96 7.08 -5.40
CA VAL A 58 3.92 6.02 -5.02
C VAL A 58 4.69 5.45 -6.23
N ASN A 59 4.20 5.63 -7.45
CA ASN A 59 4.93 5.30 -8.67
C ASN A 59 6.23 6.11 -8.83
N LYS A 60 6.37 7.21 -8.08
CA LYS A 60 7.58 8.03 -8.04
C LYS A 60 8.28 7.83 -6.70
N PHE A 61 9.60 7.72 -6.74
CA PHE A 61 10.38 7.59 -5.51
C PHE A 61 10.28 8.85 -4.65
N ILE A 62 10.20 8.67 -3.34
CA ILE A 62 10.23 9.74 -2.35
C ILE A 62 11.28 9.42 -1.28
N LYS A 63 11.96 10.45 -0.81
CA LYS A 63 12.91 10.32 0.31
C LYS A 63 12.30 10.92 1.56
N LEU A 64 12.08 10.09 2.57
CA LEU A 64 11.56 10.45 3.89
C LEU A 64 12.34 9.69 4.94
N ASP A 65 12.41 10.23 6.14
CA ASP A 65 12.95 9.53 7.31
C ASP A 65 11.80 8.80 8.03
N THR A 66 11.83 7.46 8.04
CA THR A 66 10.73 6.61 8.51
C THR A 66 11.24 5.44 9.33
N ASP A 67 10.51 5.07 10.39
CA ASP A 67 10.74 3.85 11.17
C ASP A 67 9.84 2.69 10.71
N ILE A 68 8.63 3.02 10.22
CA ILE A 68 7.62 2.05 9.79
C ILE A 68 6.92 2.58 8.54
N ILE A 69 6.65 1.71 7.58
CA ILE A 69 5.90 2.01 6.36
C ILE A 69 4.72 1.05 6.25
N PHE A 70 3.51 1.60 6.16
CA PHE A 70 2.30 0.88 5.78
C PHE A 70 1.96 1.21 4.33
N ASN A 71 2.07 0.23 3.44
CA ASN A 71 1.66 0.37 2.05
C ASN A 71 0.22 -0.09 1.86
N LEU A 72 -0.71 0.87 1.83
CA LEU A 72 -2.13 0.67 1.54
C LEU A 72 -2.52 1.29 0.19
N ALA A 73 -1.55 1.85 -0.53
CA ALA A 73 -1.79 2.57 -1.78
C ALA A 73 -2.11 1.60 -2.92
N SER A 74 -3.35 1.58 -3.35
CA SER A 74 -3.83 0.86 -4.53
C SER A 74 -5.25 1.28 -4.86
N PRO A 75 -5.65 1.43 -6.14
CA PRO A 75 -7.04 1.33 -6.53
C PRO A 75 -7.52 -0.08 -6.17
N ALA A 76 -8.53 -0.21 -5.30
CA ALA A 76 -8.88 -1.50 -4.69
C ALA A 76 -10.31 -1.97 -4.98
N SER A 77 -11.14 -1.17 -5.66
CA SER A 77 -12.47 -1.61 -6.08
C SER A 77 -12.52 -1.87 -7.58
N PRO A 78 -13.32 -2.85 -8.06
CA PRO A 78 -13.46 -3.18 -9.49
C PRO A 78 -13.72 -1.96 -10.37
N LYS A 79 -14.62 -1.07 -9.92
CA LYS A 79 -14.92 0.18 -10.66
C LYS A 79 -13.71 1.10 -10.79
N GLN A 80 -12.84 1.14 -9.78
CA GLN A 80 -11.69 2.06 -9.76
C GLN A 80 -10.49 1.48 -10.50
N TYR A 81 -10.12 0.23 -10.25
CA TYR A 81 -8.93 -0.35 -10.86
C TYR A 81 -9.10 -0.67 -12.36
N GLN A 82 -10.35 -0.73 -12.86
CA GLN A 82 -10.63 -0.92 -14.27
C GLN A 82 -10.67 0.38 -15.08
N ILE A 83 -10.73 1.56 -14.44
CA ILE A 83 -10.66 2.86 -15.15
C ILE A 83 -9.29 3.02 -15.82
N ASP A 84 -8.22 2.70 -15.12
CA ASP A 84 -6.86 2.69 -15.66
C ASP A 84 -6.12 1.44 -15.12
N PRO A 85 -6.26 0.31 -15.85
CA PRO A 85 -5.66 -0.95 -15.43
C PRO A 85 -4.13 -0.92 -15.46
N VAL A 86 -3.53 -0.18 -16.41
CA VAL A 86 -2.08 -0.03 -16.47
C VAL A 86 -1.57 0.75 -15.26
N TYR A 87 -2.24 1.83 -14.88
CA TYR A 87 -1.91 2.57 -13.68
C TYR A 87 -2.09 1.70 -12.42
N THR A 88 -3.12 0.86 -12.38
CA THR A 88 -3.38 -0.02 -11.24
C THR A 88 -2.24 -1.02 -11.03
N ILE A 89 -1.82 -1.74 -12.08
CA ILE A 89 -0.74 -2.72 -11.95
C ILE A 89 0.60 -2.04 -11.62
N THR A 90 0.89 -0.91 -12.26
CA THR A 90 2.12 -0.15 -11.99
C THR A 90 2.12 0.42 -10.56
N THR A 91 1.00 0.88 -10.03
CA THR A 91 0.88 1.34 -8.64
C THR A 91 1.20 0.21 -7.65
N ASN A 92 0.68 -0.99 -7.89
CA ASN A 92 0.96 -2.14 -7.04
C ASN A 92 2.42 -2.60 -7.15
N PHE A 93 3.00 -2.63 -8.34
CA PHE A 93 4.38 -3.09 -8.56
C PHE A 93 5.40 -1.98 -8.24
N ASN A 94 5.41 -0.87 -9.01
CA ASN A 94 6.39 0.20 -8.84
C ASN A 94 6.23 0.92 -7.50
N GLY A 95 4.98 1.14 -7.06
CA GLY A 95 4.70 1.75 -5.77
C GLY A 95 5.29 0.93 -4.62
N THR A 96 5.07 -0.39 -4.63
CA THR A 96 5.67 -1.29 -3.65
C THR A 96 7.18 -1.29 -3.72
N LEU A 97 7.76 -1.38 -4.94
CA LEU A 97 9.21 -1.35 -5.14
C LEU A 97 9.85 -0.06 -4.59
N ASN A 98 9.24 1.10 -4.86
CA ASN A 98 9.75 2.39 -4.37
C ASN A 98 9.70 2.49 -2.85
N LEU A 99 8.62 2.01 -2.23
CA LEU A 99 8.47 2.02 -0.78
C LEU A 99 9.36 0.98 -0.09
N LEU A 100 9.62 -0.17 -0.70
CA LEU A 100 10.62 -1.14 -0.22
C LEU A 100 12.05 -0.58 -0.30
N LYS A 101 12.40 0.13 -1.38
CA LYS A 101 13.68 0.86 -1.46
C LYS A 101 13.82 1.89 -0.35
N LEU A 102 12.75 2.64 -0.05
CA LEU A 102 12.73 3.58 1.07
C LEU A 102 12.90 2.86 2.41
N ALA A 103 12.18 1.75 2.61
CA ALA A 103 12.30 0.93 3.82
C ALA A 103 13.74 0.42 4.02
N LYS A 104 14.38 -0.06 2.95
CA LYS A 104 15.78 -0.51 2.99
C LYS A 104 16.73 0.63 3.38
N ILE A 105 16.60 1.82 2.78
CA ILE A 105 17.45 2.98 3.07
C ILE A 105 17.37 3.37 4.56
N ASN A 106 16.18 3.30 5.15
CA ASN A 106 15.95 3.72 6.54
C ASN A 106 15.99 2.57 7.56
N SER A 107 16.16 1.32 7.13
CA SER A 107 15.96 0.12 7.96
C SER A 107 14.57 0.10 8.62
N SER A 108 13.55 0.54 7.87
CA SER A 108 12.17 0.61 8.33
C SER A 108 11.50 -0.75 8.32
N ILE A 109 10.61 -0.99 9.29
CA ILE A 109 9.64 -2.09 9.22
C ILE A 109 8.65 -1.78 8.08
N PHE A 110 8.41 -2.75 7.20
CA PHE A 110 7.49 -2.61 6.07
C PHE A 110 6.30 -3.55 6.20
N LEU A 111 5.09 -3.02 6.02
CA LEU A 111 3.85 -3.79 5.94
C LEU A 111 3.19 -3.54 4.59
N GLN A 112 2.95 -4.62 3.84
CA GLN A 112 2.20 -4.62 2.58
C GLN A 112 0.76 -5.05 2.81
N ALA A 113 -0.20 -4.20 2.45
CA ALA A 113 -1.58 -4.63 2.37
C ALA A 113 -1.79 -5.49 1.12
N SER A 114 -2.10 -6.76 1.33
CA SER A 114 -2.47 -7.70 0.28
C SER A 114 -3.99 -7.92 0.22
N THR A 115 -4.42 -9.02 -0.38
CA THR A 115 -5.83 -9.33 -0.62
C THR A 115 -6.00 -10.83 -0.83
N SER A 116 -7.18 -11.38 -0.55
CA SER A 116 -7.52 -12.76 -0.92
C SER A 116 -7.63 -12.95 -2.45
N GLU A 117 -7.70 -11.88 -3.23
CA GLU A 117 -7.75 -11.96 -4.70
C GLU A 117 -6.43 -12.43 -5.32
N ILE A 118 -5.34 -12.50 -4.53
CA ILE A 118 -4.09 -13.18 -4.95
C ILE A 118 -4.30 -14.65 -5.26
N TYR A 119 -5.38 -15.25 -4.76
CA TYR A 119 -5.74 -16.65 -5.02
C TYR A 119 -6.62 -16.84 -6.27
N GLY A 120 -7.07 -15.74 -6.90
CA GLY A 120 -7.93 -15.77 -8.10
C GLY A 120 -9.30 -16.38 -7.84
N ASP A 121 -9.71 -17.32 -8.68
CA ASP A 121 -10.93 -18.14 -8.50
C ASP A 121 -10.58 -19.40 -7.71
N PRO A 122 -10.57 -19.37 -6.36
CA PRO A 122 -9.94 -20.40 -5.56
C PRO A 122 -10.72 -21.72 -5.59
N LEU A 123 -9.98 -22.83 -5.67
CA LEU A 123 -10.53 -24.19 -5.59
C LEU A 123 -10.59 -24.72 -4.16
N GLU A 124 -9.98 -23.98 -3.21
CA GLU A 124 -9.97 -24.32 -1.78
C GLU A 124 -10.72 -23.25 -0.97
N HIS A 125 -11.60 -23.68 -0.06
CA HIS A 125 -12.33 -22.83 0.87
C HIS A 125 -12.34 -23.44 2.29
N PRO A 126 -11.94 -22.68 3.33
CA PRO A 126 -11.30 -21.35 3.27
C PRO A 126 -9.87 -21.46 2.69
N GLN A 127 -9.41 -20.37 2.03
CA GLN A 127 -8.05 -20.31 1.48
C GLN A 127 -7.02 -20.32 2.62
N LYS A 128 -6.00 -21.16 2.48
CA LYS A 128 -4.88 -21.28 3.40
C LYS A 128 -3.68 -20.49 2.86
N GLU A 129 -2.79 -20.01 3.75
CA GLU A 129 -1.55 -19.32 3.35
C GLU A 129 -0.63 -20.17 2.45
N SER A 130 -0.75 -21.52 2.52
CA SER A 130 0.00 -22.43 1.66
C SER A 130 -0.61 -22.67 0.29
N TYR A 131 -1.81 -22.14 0.02
CA TYR A 131 -2.50 -22.29 -1.26
C TYR A 131 -1.93 -21.30 -2.28
N TRP A 132 -1.51 -21.76 -3.44
CA TRP A 132 -0.90 -20.93 -4.49
C TRP A 132 -1.90 -20.20 -5.38
N GLY A 133 -3.16 -20.59 -5.31
CA GLY A 133 -4.23 -19.99 -6.06
C GLY A 133 -4.53 -20.62 -7.43
N ASN A 134 -5.57 -20.08 -8.05
CA ASN A 134 -6.02 -20.42 -9.41
C ASN A 134 -6.32 -19.07 -10.12
N VAL A 135 -5.27 -18.44 -10.65
CA VAL A 135 -5.32 -17.06 -11.15
C VAL A 135 -5.33 -17.02 -12.67
N ASN A 136 -6.21 -16.20 -13.25
CA ASN A 136 -6.18 -15.86 -14.65
C ASN A 136 -5.26 -14.64 -14.86
N PRO A 137 -4.07 -14.79 -15.50
CA PRO A 137 -3.10 -13.69 -15.63
C PRO A 137 -3.51 -12.62 -16.67
N ILE A 138 -4.51 -12.88 -17.50
CA ILE A 138 -4.94 -12.00 -18.58
C ILE A 138 -6.42 -11.59 -18.47
N GLY A 139 -7.07 -11.90 -17.35
CA GLY A 139 -8.45 -11.53 -17.11
C GLY A 139 -8.63 -10.03 -16.86
N ILE A 140 -9.87 -9.55 -16.91
CA ILE A 140 -10.21 -8.13 -16.71
C ILE A 140 -9.81 -7.59 -15.31
N ARG A 141 -9.64 -8.48 -14.32
CA ARG A 141 -9.22 -8.13 -12.96
C ARG A 141 -7.72 -8.27 -12.73
N SER A 142 -7.00 -8.88 -13.68
CA SER A 142 -5.58 -9.24 -13.51
C SER A 142 -4.67 -8.05 -13.25
N CYS A 143 -5.05 -6.83 -13.65
CA CYS A 143 -4.32 -5.62 -13.30
C CYS A 143 -4.22 -5.41 -11.76
N TYR A 144 -5.23 -5.83 -11.01
CA TYR A 144 -5.23 -5.79 -9.55
C TYR A 144 -4.66 -7.08 -8.96
N ASP A 145 -5.15 -8.23 -9.39
CA ASP A 145 -4.80 -9.54 -8.85
C ASP A 145 -3.29 -9.80 -9.03
N GLU A 146 -2.77 -9.72 -10.26
CA GLU A 146 -1.34 -9.87 -10.53
C GLU A 146 -0.50 -8.73 -9.97
N GLY A 147 -1.04 -7.51 -9.93
CA GLY A 147 -0.40 -6.39 -9.26
C GLY A 147 -0.14 -6.66 -7.78
N LYS A 148 -1.10 -7.23 -7.07
CA LYS A 148 -0.95 -7.61 -5.65
C LYS A 148 -0.06 -8.83 -5.46
N ARG A 149 -0.17 -9.85 -6.33
CA ARG A 149 0.73 -11.02 -6.34
C ARG A 149 2.19 -10.60 -6.50
N SER A 150 2.47 -9.75 -7.48
CA SER A 150 3.82 -9.23 -7.71
C SER A 150 4.34 -8.37 -6.55
N ALA A 151 3.47 -7.62 -5.87
CA ALA A 151 3.84 -6.86 -4.67
C ALA A 151 4.28 -7.78 -3.53
N GLU A 152 3.59 -8.90 -3.30
CA GLU A 152 4.04 -9.92 -2.33
C GLU A 152 5.38 -10.54 -2.73
N THR A 153 5.52 -10.93 -4.00
CA THR A 153 6.79 -11.47 -4.52
C THR A 153 7.94 -10.50 -4.25
N LEU A 154 7.77 -9.21 -4.54
CA LEU A 154 8.77 -8.18 -4.25
C LEU A 154 9.15 -8.14 -2.75
N CYS A 155 8.17 -8.24 -1.85
CA CYS A 155 8.44 -8.23 -0.41
C CYS A 155 9.33 -9.42 -0.01
N PHE A 156 9.00 -10.62 -0.47
CA PHE A 156 9.80 -11.82 -0.17
C PHE A 156 11.18 -11.79 -0.83
N ASP A 157 11.29 -11.28 -2.06
CA ASP A 157 12.58 -11.15 -2.75
C ASP A 157 13.48 -10.11 -2.09
N PHE A 158 12.91 -9.01 -1.57
CA PHE A 158 13.68 -8.08 -0.75
C PHE A 158 14.23 -8.73 0.53
N ILE A 159 13.44 -9.58 1.20
CA ILE A 159 13.91 -10.34 2.36
C ILE A 159 15.06 -11.28 1.92
N ARG A 160 14.88 -12.08 0.87
CA ARG A 160 15.90 -13.04 0.39
C ARG A 160 17.21 -12.38 -0.02
N GLN A 161 17.11 -11.18 -0.60
CA GLN A 161 18.28 -10.49 -1.17
C GLN A 161 18.99 -9.59 -0.17
N TYR A 162 18.27 -9.05 0.83
CA TYR A 162 18.81 -7.96 1.65
C TYR A 162 18.73 -8.19 3.16
N SER A 163 18.24 -9.36 3.63
CA SER A 163 18.20 -9.70 5.08
C SER A 163 19.42 -10.49 5.52
#